data_49ed4c35d30d5ebad474a24197d00bd8
#
_entry.id   49ed4c35d30d5ebad474a24197d00bd8
#
_cell.length_a   1.000
_cell.length_b   1.000
_cell.length_c   1.000
_cell.angle_alpha   90.00
_cell.angle_beta   90.00
_cell.angle_gamma   90.00
#
_symmetry.space_group_name_H-M   'P 1'
#
loop_
_entity.id
_entity.type
_entity.pdbx_description
1 polymer ?
#
loop_
_entity_poly.entity_id
_entity_poly.type
_entity_poly.pdbx_seq_one_letter_code
_entity_poly.pdbx_strand_id
1 'polypeptide(L)'
;LYDDNSISIDGKVQPWYVDDVAKRFEGYGWQVLGPVDGHDAEAIDLAIARARADATQPTLIVCKTTIGRGSPNRAGTAKAHGEPLGAEEIKLTREALGWASEPFVIPEAAYGMWDAKAEGEAAEARWQQAFAAYKTEHPALAAEFQRRMSGDLPKGFAQAAVDAVIAAHTKAETVASRKASQIALEA
;
A
#
# COMPACT_ATOMS: atom_id res chain seq x y z
N LEU A 1 9.40 -4.20 0.28
CA LEU A 1 9.73 -4.95 1.48
C LEU A 1 8.83 -6.16 1.59
N TYR A 2 9.39 -7.31 1.92
CA TYR A 2 8.67 -8.55 2.24
C TYR A 2 8.89 -8.89 3.71
N ASP A 3 7.80 -8.91 4.47
CA ASP A 3 7.80 -9.25 5.89
C ASP A 3 7.72 -10.78 6.05
N ASP A 4 8.87 -11.41 6.25
CA ASP A 4 9.00 -12.85 6.36
C ASP A 4 9.01 -13.27 7.84
N ASN A 5 7.84 -13.29 8.46
CA ASN A 5 7.64 -13.63 9.87
C ASN A 5 7.12 -15.05 10.11
N SER A 6 6.79 -15.78 9.07
CA SER A 6 6.32 -17.18 9.10
C SER A 6 5.01 -17.43 9.87
N ILE A 7 4.20 -16.40 10.10
CA ILE A 7 2.93 -16.49 10.83
C ILE A 7 1.77 -15.97 9.98
N SER A 8 0.63 -16.61 10.10
CA SER A 8 -0.66 -16.18 9.56
C SER A 8 -1.74 -16.22 10.66
N ILE A 9 -2.99 -15.94 10.27
CA ILE A 9 -4.19 -16.04 11.13
C ILE A 9 -4.26 -17.38 11.88
N ASP A 10 -3.91 -18.48 11.21
CA ASP A 10 -4.02 -19.84 11.75
C ASP A 10 -2.71 -20.36 12.40
N GLY A 11 -1.72 -19.51 12.54
CA GLY A 11 -0.42 -19.85 13.13
C GLY A 11 0.71 -19.92 12.12
N LYS A 12 1.60 -20.91 12.26
CA LYS A 12 2.75 -21.05 11.37
C LYS A 12 2.30 -21.33 9.94
N VAL A 13 2.88 -20.62 8.97
CA VAL A 13 2.53 -20.76 7.55
C VAL A 13 2.95 -22.11 6.94
N GLN A 14 3.91 -22.82 7.55
CA GLN A 14 4.24 -24.19 7.17
C GLN A 14 3.18 -25.15 7.74
N PRO A 15 2.68 -26.11 7.00
CA PRO A 15 3.06 -26.51 5.63
C PRO A 15 2.25 -25.85 4.51
N TRP A 16 1.47 -24.82 4.78
CA TRP A 16 0.53 -24.21 3.83
C TRP A 16 1.22 -23.37 2.76
N TYR A 17 2.30 -22.69 3.13
CA TYR A 17 3.06 -21.82 2.26
C TYR A 17 4.54 -22.17 2.35
N VAL A 18 5.03 -22.83 1.30
CA VAL A 18 6.41 -23.34 1.22
C VAL A 18 7.20 -22.72 0.07
N ASP A 19 6.67 -21.68 -0.55
CA ASP A 19 7.30 -21.02 -1.68
C ASP A 19 8.62 -20.35 -1.26
N ASP A 20 9.63 -20.51 -2.11
CA ASP A 20 10.84 -19.69 -2.06
C ASP A 20 10.55 -18.35 -2.72
N VAL A 21 10.12 -17.38 -1.91
CA VAL A 21 9.73 -16.05 -2.39
C VAL A 21 10.91 -15.35 -3.07
N ALA A 22 12.12 -15.50 -2.56
CA ALA A 22 13.33 -14.90 -3.14
C ALA A 22 13.52 -15.38 -4.58
N LYS A 23 13.57 -16.71 -4.79
CA LYS A 23 13.73 -17.29 -6.12
C LYS A 23 12.59 -16.96 -7.07
N ARG A 24 11.36 -16.85 -6.54
CA ARG A 24 10.22 -16.45 -7.36
C ARG A 24 10.42 -15.06 -7.94
N PHE A 25 10.82 -14.08 -7.13
CA PHE A 25 11.05 -12.71 -7.59
C PHE A 25 12.31 -12.58 -8.45
N GLU A 26 13.38 -13.34 -8.17
CA GLU A 26 14.53 -13.46 -9.07
C GLU A 26 14.10 -13.96 -10.46
N GLY A 27 13.20 -14.97 -10.50
CA GLY A 27 12.60 -15.48 -11.74
C GLY A 27 11.77 -14.46 -12.50
N TYR A 28 11.25 -13.42 -11.85
CA TYR A 28 10.58 -12.28 -12.49
C TYR A 28 11.56 -11.19 -12.97
N GLY A 29 12.86 -11.36 -12.77
CA GLY A 29 13.88 -10.38 -13.12
C GLY A 29 14.03 -9.25 -12.09
N TRP A 30 13.60 -9.46 -10.85
CA TRP A 30 13.80 -8.52 -9.77
C TRP A 30 15.17 -8.71 -9.10
N GLN A 31 15.77 -7.63 -8.65
CA GLN A 31 16.83 -7.69 -7.65
C GLN A 31 16.23 -8.16 -6.32
N VAL A 32 16.83 -9.15 -5.68
CA VAL A 32 16.44 -9.60 -4.35
C VAL A 32 17.56 -9.34 -3.36
N LEU A 33 17.27 -8.62 -2.28
CA LEU A 33 18.20 -8.32 -1.20
C LEU A 33 17.73 -9.00 0.09
N GLY A 34 18.66 -9.55 0.82
CA GLY A 34 18.39 -10.22 2.10
C GLY A 34 18.61 -11.74 2.05
N PRO A 35 18.13 -12.48 3.08
CA PRO A 35 17.33 -11.95 4.19
C PRO A 35 18.11 -11.00 5.09
N VAL A 36 17.48 -9.89 5.50
CA VAL A 36 18.00 -8.95 6.50
C VAL A 36 17.23 -9.11 7.82
N ASP A 37 17.85 -8.77 8.93
CA ASP A 37 17.11 -8.64 10.20
C ASP A 37 16.17 -7.43 10.12
N GLY A 38 14.86 -7.69 10.00
CA GLY A 38 13.83 -6.66 9.89
C GLY A 38 13.59 -5.90 11.19
N HIS A 39 14.34 -6.21 12.24
CA HIS A 39 14.35 -5.48 13.50
C HIS A 39 15.63 -4.69 13.74
N ASP A 40 16.55 -4.73 12.80
CA ASP A 40 17.77 -3.92 12.78
C ASP A 40 17.61 -2.78 11.79
N ALA A 41 17.46 -1.54 12.33
CA ALA A 41 17.25 -0.35 11.53
C ALA A 41 18.43 -0.04 10.59
N GLU A 42 19.67 -0.33 11.01
CA GLU A 42 20.86 -0.11 10.20
C GLU A 42 20.93 -1.10 9.02
N ALA A 43 20.62 -2.37 9.26
CA ALA A 43 20.55 -3.38 8.21
C ALA A 43 19.47 -3.05 7.17
N ILE A 44 18.32 -2.53 7.60
CA ILE A 44 17.25 -2.08 6.71
C ILE A 44 17.68 -0.87 5.89
N ASP A 45 18.29 0.15 6.53
CA ASP A 45 18.75 1.35 5.83
C ASP A 45 19.79 1.02 4.75
N LEU A 46 20.77 0.18 5.08
CA LEU A 46 21.74 -0.31 4.11
C LEU A 46 21.11 -1.07 2.93
N ALA A 47 20.10 -1.89 3.20
CA ALA A 47 19.38 -2.60 2.15
C ALA A 47 18.58 -1.64 1.26
N ILE A 48 17.93 -0.61 1.84
CA ILE A 48 17.23 0.45 1.08
C ILE A 48 18.23 1.25 0.24
N ALA A 49 19.38 1.63 0.79
CA ALA A 49 20.42 2.35 0.06
C ALA A 49 20.91 1.54 -1.17
N ARG A 50 21.12 0.23 -1.00
CA ARG A 50 21.49 -0.68 -2.12
C ARG A 50 20.37 -0.78 -3.15
N ALA A 51 19.12 -0.89 -2.72
CA ALA A 51 17.97 -0.94 -3.63
C ALA A 51 17.85 0.33 -4.47
N ARG A 52 18.12 1.49 -3.88
CA ARG A 52 18.07 2.79 -4.57
C ARG A 52 19.25 3.03 -5.51
N ALA A 53 20.37 2.36 -5.29
CA ALA A 53 21.57 2.49 -6.13
C ALA A 53 21.40 1.79 -7.50
N ASP A 54 20.53 0.79 -7.60
CA ASP A 54 20.21 0.11 -8.87
C ASP A 54 18.75 0.40 -9.26
N ALA A 55 18.57 1.32 -10.19
CA ALA A 55 17.26 1.69 -10.73
C ALA A 55 16.91 0.96 -12.03
N THR A 56 17.71 -0.03 -12.46
CA THR A 56 17.50 -0.74 -13.72
C THR A 56 16.47 -1.85 -13.63
N GLN A 57 16.16 -2.30 -12.41
CA GLN A 57 15.18 -3.35 -12.11
C GLN A 57 14.48 -3.08 -10.78
N PRO A 58 13.26 -3.58 -10.57
CA PRO A 58 12.61 -3.48 -9.28
C PRO A 58 13.33 -4.32 -8.23
N THR A 59 13.26 -3.91 -6.97
CA THR A 59 13.95 -4.58 -5.87
C THR A 59 12.97 -5.11 -4.82
N LEU A 60 13.14 -6.36 -4.41
CA LEU A 60 12.53 -6.95 -3.22
C LEU A 60 13.55 -7.01 -2.09
N ILE A 61 13.22 -6.46 -0.93
CA ILE A 61 14.01 -6.64 0.30
C ILE A 61 13.27 -7.62 1.20
N VAL A 62 13.87 -8.76 1.47
CA VAL A 62 13.33 -9.80 2.36
C VAL A 62 13.76 -9.50 3.79
N CYS A 63 12.80 -9.18 4.66
CA CYS A 63 13.02 -8.83 6.04
C CYS A 63 12.56 -9.96 6.96
N LYS A 64 13.48 -10.58 7.69
CA LYS A 64 13.12 -11.53 8.75
C LYS A 64 12.65 -10.77 9.96
N THR A 65 11.41 -11.02 10.37
CA THR A 65 10.80 -10.36 11.51
C THR A 65 10.14 -11.35 12.46
N THR A 66 9.74 -10.84 13.59
CA THR A 66 8.88 -11.56 14.55
C THR A 66 7.62 -10.73 14.75
N ILE A 67 6.46 -11.25 14.32
CA ILE A 67 5.19 -10.59 14.56
C ILE A 67 4.97 -10.35 16.05
N GLY A 68 4.50 -9.17 16.45
CA GLY A 68 4.30 -8.81 17.85
C GLY A 68 5.59 -8.71 18.65
N ARG A 69 6.74 -8.38 18.01
CA ARG A 69 8.01 -8.16 18.69
C ARG A 69 7.84 -7.26 19.92
N GLY A 70 8.47 -7.65 21.01
CA GLY A 70 8.37 -6.96 22.29
C GLY A 70 7.25 -7.47 23.19
N SER A 71 6.30 -8.25 22.67
CA SER A 71 5.26 -8.88 23.48
C SER A 71 5.79 -10.18 24.09
N PRO A 72 5.94 -10.28 25.42
CA PRO A 72 6.57 -11.44 26.05
C PRO A 72 5.81 -12.76 25.83
N ASN A 73 4.48 -12.70 25.76
CA ASN A 73 3.64 -13.89 25.68
C ASN A 73 2.96 -14.10 24.33
N ARG A 74 3.02 -13.13 23.42
CA ARG A 74 2.31 -13.21 22.14
C ARG A 74 3.20 -13.07 20.90
N ALA A 75 4.45 -12.64 21.06
CA ALA A 75 5.37 -12.56 19.93
C ALA A 75 5.51 -13.90 19.21
N GLY A 76 5.52 -13.88 17.89
CA GLY A 76 5.66 -15.08 17.03
C GLY A 76 4.45 -16.02 17.05
N THR A 77 3.28 -15.56 17.45
CA THR A 77 2.05 -16.37 17.51
C THR A 77 0.92 -15.81 16.64
N ALA A 78 -0.04 -16.66 16.28
CA ALA A 78 -1.28 -16.26 15.59
C ALA A 78 -2.08 -15.21 16.37
N LYS A 79 -2.01 -15.23 17.70
CA LYS A 79 -2.70 -14.24 18.56
C LYS A 79 -2.20 -12.82 18.33
N ALA A 80 -0.92 -12.63 18.01
CA ALA A 80 -0.40 -11.33 17.64
C ALA A 80 -0.90 -10.85 16.26
N HIS A 81 -1.35 -11.76 15.40
CA HIS A 81 -1.89 -11.44 14.08
C HIS A 81 -3.32 -10.89 14.13
N GLY A 82 -4.21 -11.56 14.86
CA GLY A 82 -5.66 -11.34 14.75
C GLY A 82 -6.37 -10.85 16.02
N GLU A 83 -5.68 -10.73 17.16
CA GLU A 83 -6.28 -10.34 18.43
C GLU A 83 -5.59 -9.12 19.04
N PRO A 84 -6.33 -8.24 19.75
CA PRO A 84 -5.71 -7.20 20.55
C PRO A 84 -4.86 -7.84 21.66
N LEU A 85 -3.72 -7.22 22.00
CA LEU A 85 -2.83 -7.73 23.05
C LEU A 85 -3.53 -7.82 24.43
N GLY A 86 -4.46 -6.91 24.72
CA GLY A 86 -5.09 -6.77 26.02
C GLY A 86 -4.24 -5.97 27.00
N ALA A 87 -4.86 -5.43 28.05
CA ALA A 87 -4.25 -4.44 28.92
C ALA A 87 -2.96 -4.94 29.59
N GLU A 88 -2.97 -6.16 30.12
CA GLU A 88 -1.80 -6.74 30.80
C GLU A 88 -0.63 -6.97 29.84
N GLU A 89 -0.89 -7.52 28.66
CA GLU A 89 0.15 -7.76 27.68
C GLU A 89 0.71 -6.46 27.08
N ILE A 90 -0.13 -5.43 26.91
CA ILE A 90 0.32 -4.08 26.51
C ILE A 90 1.30 -3.54 27.55
N LYS A 91 1.00 -3.65 28.84
CA LYS A 91 1.89 -3.22 29.91
C LYS A 91 3.25 -3.91 29.82
N LEU A 92 3.26 -5.24 29.72
CA LEU A 92 4.48 -6.03 29.59
C LEU A 92 5.27 -5.68 28.34
N THR A 93 4.57 -5.47 27.22
CA THR A 93 5.19 -5.08 25.95
C THR A 93 5.84 -3.71 26.04
N ARG A 94 5.19 -2.74 26.68
CA ARG A 94 5.76 -1.41 26.92
C ARG A 94 7.03 -1.47 27.77
N GLU A 95 7.00 -2.27 28.83
CA GLU A 95 8.18 -2.52 29.68
C GLU A 95 9.32 -3.15 28.86
N ALA A 96 9.02 -4.19 28.08
CA ALA A 96 10.01 -4.88 27.24
C ALA A 96 10.63 -3.99 26.16
N LEU A 97 9.84 -3.05 25.61
CA LEU A 97 10.30 -2.08 24.61
C LEU A 97 10.90 -0.80 25.20
N GLY A 98 10.90 -0.65 26.53
CA GLY A 98 11.36 0.58 27.18
C GLY A 98 10.48 1.81 26.88
N TRP A 99 9.19 1.61 26.53
CA TRP A 99 8.28 2.69 26.19
C TRP A 99 7.61 3.28 27.42
N ALA A 100 8.08 4.43 27.87
CA ALA A 100 7.64 5.08 29.10
C ALA A 100 6.48 6.08 28.95
N SER A 101 6.17 6.52 27.72
CA SER A 101 5.12 7.52 27.49
C SER A 101 3.73 6.94 27.78
N GLU A 102 2.81 7.74 28.29
CA GLU A 102 1.41 7.36 28.48
C GLU A 102 0.74 6.98 27.14
N PRO A 103 -0.37 6.21 27.16
CA PRO A 103 -1.12 5.91 25.95
C PRO A 103 -1.49 7.17 25.18
N PHE A 104 -1.28 7.15 23.84
CA PHE A 104 -1.51 8.26 22.92
C PHE A 104 -0.65 9.51 23.14
N VAL A 105 0.32 9.48 24.05
CA VAL A 105 1.32 10.54 24.23
C VAL A 105 2.56 10.19 23.42
N ILE A 106 2.84 11.00 22.42
CA ILE A 106 4.03 10.83 21.56
C ILE A 106 5.12 11.79 22.05
N PRO A 107 6.35 11.32 22.27
CA PRO A 107 7.47 12.19 22.64
C PRO A 107 7.73 13.30 21.63
N GLU A 108 8.07 14.50 22.11
CA GLU A 108 8.34 15.66 21.26
C GLU A 108 9.44 15.40 20.22
N ALA A 109 10.46 14.62 20.60
CA ALA A 109 11.51 14.22 19.66
C ALA A 109 11.00 13.44 18.45
N ALA A 110 9.94 12.63 18.64
CA ALA A 110 9.31 11.91 17.52
C ALA A 110 8.58 12.86 16.57
N TYR A 111 7.88 13.85 17.12
CA TYR A 111 7.28 14.90 16.27
C TYR A 111 8.34 15.64 15.45
N GLY A 112 9.45 16.04 16.06
CA GLY A 112 10.53 16.74 15.34
C GLY A 112 11.15 15.93 14.21
N MET A 113 11.25 14.58 14.36
CA MET A 113 11.77 13.71 13.31
C MET A 113 10.77 13.41 12.19
N TRP A 114 9.46 13.42 12.49
CA TRP A 114 8.41 13.02 11.54
C TRP A 114 7.59 14.19 11.01
N ASP A 115 7.84 15.42 11.46
CA ASP A 115 7.11 16.60 10.98
C ASP A 115 7.55 16.98 9.58
N ALA A 116 6.82 16.52 8.59
CA ALA A 116 7.03 16.83 7.18
C ALA A 116 6.11 17.94 6.64
N LYS A 117 5.44 18.73 7.52
CA LYS A 117 4.48 19.76 7.09
C LYS A 117 5.10 20.78 6.15
N ALA A 118 6.24 21.35 6.52
CA ALA A 118 6.91 22.36 5.70
C ALA A 118 7.37 21.81 4.34
N GLU A 119 7.89 20.59 4.32
CA GLU A 119 8.28 19.92 3.06
C GLU A 119 7.06 19.58 2.21
N GLY A 120 5.97 19.13 2.84
CA GLY A 120 4.70 18.84 2.19
C GLY A 120 4.09 20.10 1.56
N GLU A 121 4.03 21.20 2.30
CA GLU A 121 3.56 22.50 1.80
C GLU A 121 4.39 23.00 0.60
N ALA A 122 5.71 22.87 0.68
CA ALA A 122 6.60 23.24 -0.42
C ALA A 122 6.40 22.33 -1.65
N ALA A 123 6.19 21.04 -1.44
CA ALA A 123 5.91 20.09 -2.54
C ALA A 123 4.56 20.40 -3.20
N GLU A 124 3.52 20.65 -2.40
CA GLU A 124 2.20 21.03 -2.90
C GLU A 124 2.24 22.35 -3.66
N ALA A 125 2.93 23.36 -3.15
CA ALA A 125 3.08 24.65 -3.83
C ALA A 125 3.74 24.49 -5.21
N ARG A 126 4.78 23.66 -5.33
CA ARG A 126 5.42 23.36 -6.63
C ARG A 126 4.44 22.68 -7.59
N TRP A 127 3.67 21.72 -7.08
CA TRP A 127 2.67 21.04 -7.90
C TRP A 127 1.57 21.99 -8.37
N GLN A 128 1.05 22.84 -7.48
CA GLN A 128 0.02 23.82 -7.79
C GLN A 128 0.50 24.81 -8.87
N GLN A 129 1.74 25.27 -8.77
CA GLN A 129 2.35 26.13 -9.80
C GLN A 129 2.43 25.43 -11.16
N ALA A 130 2.91 24.18 -11.19
CA ALA A 130 3.00 23.40 -12.41
C ALA A 130 1.60 23.15 -13.02
N PHE A 131 0.62 22.81 -12.17
CA PHE A 131 -0.75 22.58 -12.63
C PHE A 131 -1.44 23.86 -13.13
N ALA A 132 -1.17 25.01 -12.52
CA ALA A 132 -1.66 26.30 -13.01
C ALA A 132 -1.12 26.64 -14.41
N ALA A 133 0.16 26.39 -14.65
CA ALA A 133 0.78 26.53 -15.98
C ALA A 133 0.12 25.56 -16.99
N TYR A 134 -0.01 24.28 -16.61
CA TYR A 134 -0.68 23.26 -17.43
C TYR A 134 -2.13 23.65 -17.76
N LYS A 135 -2.89 24.17 -16.79
CA LYS A 135 -4.26 24.64 -17.00
C LYS A 135 -4.36 25.80 -17.99
N THR A 136 -3.36 26.65 -18.01
CA THR A 136 -3.29 27.76 -18.98
C THR A 136 -3.02 27.25 -20.38
N GLU A 137 -2.11 26.30 -20.54
CA GLU A 137 -1.71 25.74 -21.83
C GLU A 137 -2.74 24.71 -22.36
N HIS A 138 -3.32 23.91 -21.47
CA HIS A 138 -4.22 22.81 -21.80
C HIS A 138 -5.55 22.84 -21.00
N PRO A 139 -6.39 23.88 -21.16
CA PRO A 139 -7.55 24.08 -20.28
C PRO A 139 -8.56 22.95 -20.31
N ALA A 140 -8.82 22.32 -21.46
CA ALA A 140 -9.76 21.22 -21.59
C ALA A 140 -9.26 19.96 -20.89
N LEU A 141 -7.96 19.64 -21.03
CA LEU A 141 -7.35 18.47 -20.39
C LEU A 141 -7.26 18.67 -18.86
N ALA A 142 -6.94 19.87 -18.42
CA ALA A 142 -6.91 20.20 -16.99
C ALA A 142 -8.31 20.11 -16.37
N ALA A 143 -9.35 20.55 -17.05
CA ALA A 143 -10.73 20.42 -16.58
C ALA A 143 -11.15 18.94 -16.49
N GLU A 144 -10.80 18.12 -17.48
CA GLU A 144 -11.08 16.69 -17.47
C GLU A 144 -10.30 15.96 -16.37
N PHE A 145 -9.01 16.33 -16.14
CA PHE A 145 -8.23 15.81 -15.02
C PHE A 145 -8.92 16.14 -13.68
N GLN A 146 -9.29 17.39 -13.46
CA GLN A 146 -9.97 17.81 -12.23
C GLN A 146 -11.29 17.08 -12.03
N ARG A 147 -12.10 16.93 -13.08
CA ARG A 147 -13.35 16.18 -13.02
C ARG A 147 -13.14 14.72 -12.56
N ARG A 148 -12.13 14.04 -13.13
CA ARG A 148 -11.80 12.67 -12.77
C ARG A 148 -11.30 12.56 -11.33
N MET A 149 -10.47 13.50 -10.90
CA MET A 149 -9.94 13.51 -9.54
C MET A 149 -10.99 13.82 -8.47
N SER A 150 -12.05 14.58 -8.82
CA SER A 150 -13.20 14.80 -7.93
C SER A 150 -14.20 13.63 -7.90
N GLY A 151 -14.05 12.65 -8.81
CA GLY A 151 -14.97 11.52 -8.94
C GLY A 151 -16.25 11.85 -9.72
N ASP A 152 -16.33 13.04 -10.32
CA ASP A 152 -17.50 13.44 -11.08
C ASP A 152 -17.61 12.66 -12.41
N LEU A 153 -18.79 12.20 -12.74
CA LEU A 153 -19.07 11.57 -14.01
C LEU A 153 -19.15 12.60 -15.15
N PRO A 154 -18.87 12.20 -16.40
CA PRO A 154 -19.07 13.10 -17.54
C PRO A 154 -20.50 13.64 -17.61
N LYS A 155 -20.64 14.88 -18.06
CA LYS A 155 -21.97 15.47 -18.28
C LYS A 155 -22.76 14.60 -19.26
N GLY A 156 -23.99 14.22 -18.85
CA GLY A 156 -24.86 13.37 -19.67
C GLY A 156 -24.60 11.86 -19.52
N PHE A 157 -23.60 11.43 -18.74
CA PHE A 157 -23.27 10.00 -18.59
C PHE A 157 -24.50 9.15 -18.17
N ALA A 158 -25.27 9.59 -17.19
CA ALA A 158 -26.43 8.83 -16.73
C ALA A 158 -27.47 8.62 -17.83
N GLN A 159 -27.73 9.65 -18.65
CA GLN A 159 -28.67 9.54 -19.77
C GLN A 159 -28.11 8.62 -20.87
N ALA A 160 -26.83 8.77 -21.22
CA ALA A 160 -26.18 7.90 -22.19
C ALA A 160 -26.21 6.43 -21.77
N ALA A 161 -25.96 6.14 -20.51
CA ALA A 161 -26.04 4.78 -19.97
C ALA A 161 -27.46 4.19 -20.09
N VAL A 162 -28.51 4.97 -19.76
CA VAL A 162 -29.90 4.54 -19.93
C VAL A 162 -30.23 4.30 -21.40
N ASP A 163 -29.86 5.21 -22.29
CA ASP A 163 -30.11 5.10 -23.73
C ASP A 163 -29.43 3.86 -24.32
N ALA A 164 -28.21 3.55 -23.90
CA ALA A 164 -27.46 2.36 -24.31
C ALA A 164 -28.18 1.05 -23.87
N VAL A 165 -28.68 1.02 -22.64
CA VAL A 165 -29.46 -0.14 -22.14
C VAL A 165 -30.75 -0.31 -22.93
N ILE A 166 -31.49 0.78 -23.19
CA ILE A 166 -32.71 0.75 -23.99
C ILE A 166 -32.42 0.27 -25.41
N ALA A 167 -31.35 0.78 -26.06
CA ALA A 167 -30.94 0.39 -27.37
C ALA A 167 -30.59 -1.11 -27.47
N ALA A 168 -29.84 -1.62 -26.49
CA ALA A 168 -29.50 -3.04 -26.41
C ALA A 168 -30.75 -3.92 -26.21
N HIS A 169 -31.68 -3.50 -25.35
CA HIS A 169 -32.94 -4.21 -25.11
C HIS A 169 -33.84 -4.22 -26.36
N THR A 170 -33.92 -3.10 -27.07
CA THR A 170 -34.75 -2.96 -28.28
C THR A 170 -34.27 -3.86 -29.41
N LYS A 171 -32.95 -4.08 -29.53
CA LYS A 171 -32.40 -5.04 -30.52
C LYS A 171 -32.78 -6.48 -30.22
N ALA A 172 -33.03 -6.83 -28.97
CA ALA A 172 -33.44 -8.15 -28.51
C ALA A 172 -32.54 -9.32 -28.99
N GLU A 173 -31.25 -9.06 -29.18
CA GLU A 173 -30.29 -10.06 -29.65
C GLU A 173 -29.88 -11.01 -28.54
N THR A 174 -29.86 -12.30 -28.83
CA THR A 174 -29.27 -13.30 -27.90
C THR A 174 -27.76 -13.33 -28.14
N VAL A 175 -27.00 -12.88 -27.15
CA VAL A 175 -25.54 -12.82 -27.21
C VAL A 175 -24.89 -13.54 -26.04
N ALA A 176 -23.66 -14.01 -26.21
CA ALA A 176 -22.87 -14.56 -25.10
C ALA A 176 -22.57 -13.46 -24.06
N SER A 177 -22.47 -13.84 -22.78
CA SER A 177 -22.23 -12.90 -21.68
C SER A 177 -21.00 -12.00 -21.88
N ARG A 178 -19.91 -12.54 -22.45
CA ARG A 178 -18.73 -11.75 -22.82
C ARG A 178 -19.03 -10.65 -23.86
N LYS A 179 -19.94 -10.92 -24.82
CA LYS A 179 -20.35 -9.93 -25.81
C LYS A 179 -21.27 -8.88 -25.20
N ALA A 180 -22.15 -9.28 -24.27
CA ALA A 180 -22.99 -8.35 -23.52
C ALA A 180 -22.11 -7.39 -22.68
N SER A 181 -21.07 -7.91 -22.02
CA SER A 181 -20.10 -7.08 -21.30
C SER A 181 -19.36 -6.10 -22.22
N GLN A 182 -18.92 -6.55 -23.39
CA GLN A 182 -18.29 -5.69 -24.38
C GLN A 182 -19.23 -4.56 -24.83
N ILE A 183 -20.48 -4.86 -25.14
CA ILE A 183 -21.50 -3.87 -25.55
C ILE A 183 -21.69 -2.81 -24.46
N ALA A 184 -21.73 -3.24 -23.20
CA ALA A 184 -21.89 -2.32 -22.07
C ALA A 184 -20.65 -1.42 -21.84
N LEU A 185 -19.45 -1.88 -22.22
CA LEU A 185 -18.21 -1.10 -22.10
C LEU A 185 -18.00 -0.12 -23.27
N GLU A 186 -18.57 -0.44 -24.44
CA GLU A 186 -18.46 0.38 -25.66
C GLU A 186 -19.56 1.46 -25.75
N ALA A 187 -20.57 1.38 -24.89
CA ALA A 187 -21.70 2.32 -24.82
C ALA A 187 -21.38 3.58 -24.02
#